data_d8f4146cff50b00d82a81897fac96374
#
_entry.id   d8f4146cff50b00d82a81897fac96374
#
_cell.length_a   1.000
_cell.length_b   1.000
_cell.length_c   1.000
_cell.angle_alpha   90.00
_cell.angle_beta   90.00
_cell.angle_gamma   90.00
#
_symmetry.space_group_name_H-M   'P 1'
#
loop_
_entity.id
_entity.type
_entity.pdbx_description
1 polymer ?
#
loop_
_entity_poly.entity_id
_entity_poly.type
_entity_poly.pdbx_seq_one_letter_code
_entity_poly.pdbx_strand_id
1 'polypeptide(L)'
;MPGQRCYNEGMDERQLTPIDRFLAGVNDALQTIAVPASRAARPNPAADIDEGELDARQKTHAAGLMRVNHAGEIAAQGLYQGHAAVARDAAISEQMHEAAEEEFDHLAWCEQRLAELDSGPSKLNPLWYAGSFAIGAASGLLGDKWSLGFIAETEKQVCEHLNGHLQRLPDDDKRSRAIVNQMHDEEEQHGANAIAAGAAELPRPVKDLMRLTSKVMTKTAYRF
;
A
#
# COMPACT_ATOMS: atom_id res chain seq x y z
N MET A 1 -11.68 21.21 51.24
CA MET A 1 -11.02 21.72 50.02
C MET A 1 -11.83 21.33 48.81
N PRO A 2 -12.41 22.26 48.05
CA PRO A 2 -13.19 21.97 46.88
C PRO A 2 -12.34 22.11 45.58
N GLY A 3 -12.62 21.30 44.60
CA GLY A 3 -12.45 21.71 43.20
C GLY A 3 -11.38 21.04 42.40
N GLN A 4 -11.60 19.81 41.98
CA GLN A 4 -11.14 19.38 40.63
C GLN A 4 -12.37 19.35 39.73
N ARG A 5 -12.58 20.45 39.04
CA ARG A 5 -13.54 20.56 37.94
C ARG A 5 -12.98 19.75 36.74
N CYS A 6 -13.71 18.72 36.38
CA CYS A 6 -13.50 17.98 35.12
C CYS A 6 -13.66 18.94 33.94
N TYR A 7 -12.55 19.31 33.32
CA TYR A 7 -12.55 19.85 31.97
C TYR A 7 -12.55 18.65 31.02
N ASN A 8 -13.72 18.13 30.74
CA ASN A 8 -13.94 17.21 29.66
C ASN A 8 -15.34 17.46 29.08
N GLU A 9 -15.55 18.68 28.61
CA GLU A 9 -16.74 19.03 27.85
C GLU A 9 -16.33 19.31 26.41
N GLY A 10 -16.72 18.37 25.52
CA GLY A 10 -17.09 18.67 24.14
C GLY A 10 -15.95 19.16 23.24
N MET A 11 -15.01 18.30 22.85
CA MET A 11 -14.54 18.43 21.48
C MET A 11 -15.70 17.98 20.60
N ASP A 12 -16.48 18.94 20.13
CA ASP A 12 -17.47 18.81 19.09
C ASP A 12 -16.75 18.11 17.91
N GLU A 13 -17.10 16.86 17.62
CA GLU A 13 -16.60 16.18 16.44
C GLU A 13 -17.05 17.01 15.25
N ARG A 14 -16.16 17.86 14.79
CA ARG A 14 -16.41 18.77 13.69
C ARG A 14 -16.73 17.91 12.45
N GLN A 15 -18.02 17.76 12.16
CA GLN A 15 -18.46 17.04 10.96
C GLN A 15 -17.84 17.69 9.74
N LEU A 16 -16.93 16.97 9.09
CA LEU A 16 -16.27 17.44 7.89
C LEU A 16 -17.30 17.74 6.79
N THR A 17 -17.22 18.93 6.22
CA THR A 17 -18.03 19.27 5.05
C THR A 17 -17.58 18.44 3.85
N PRO A 18 -18.39 18.33 2.78
CA PRO A 18 -17.95 17.67 1.53
C PRO A 18 -16.65 18.26 0.96
N ILE A 19 -16.41 19.56 1.15
CA ILE A 19 -15.17 20.23 0.72
C ILE A 19 -14.01 19.79 1.60
N ASP A 20 -14.18 19.69 2.92
CA ASP A 20 -13.13 19.24 3.84
C ASP A 20 -12.72 17.79 3.50
N ARG A 21 -13.68 16.90 3.22
CA ARG A 21 -13.42 15.52 2.80
C ARG A 21 -12.65 15.46 1.49
N PHE A 22 -13.03 16.29 0.52
CA PHE A 22 -12.31 16.39 -0.75
C PHE A 22 -10.87 16.86 -0.54
N LEU A 23 -10.67 17.90 0.27
CA LEU A 23 -9.33 18.44 0.56
C LEU A 23 -8.48 17.43 1.35
N ALA A 24 -9.07 16.69 2.29
CA ALA A 24 -8.39 15.60 2.99
C ALA A 24 -7.93 14.52 2.00
N GLY A 25 -8.80 14.05 1.10
CA GLY A 25 -8.44 13.07 0.08
C GLY A 25 -7.34 13.55 -0.88
N VAL A 26 -7.36 14.85 -1.26
CA VAL A 26 -6.25 15.44 -2.05
C VAL A 26 -4.95 15.46 -1.25
N ASN A 27 -5.01 15.79 0.05
CA ASN A 27 -3.85 15.76 0.92
C ASN A 27 -3.27 14.35 1.03
N ASP A 28 -4.11 13.34 1.25
CA ASP A 28 -3.68 11.93 1.35
C ASP A 28 -3.03 11.46 0.05
N ALA A 29 -3.61 11.81 -1.11
CA ALA A 29 -3.01 11.54 -2.41
C ALA A 29 -1.62 12.18 -2.58
N LEU A 30 -1.48 13.44 -2.19
CA LEU A 30 -0.20 14.16 -2.26
C LEU A 30 0.84 13.56 -1.30
N GLN A 31 0.44 13.19 -0.09
CA GLN A 31 1.35 12.55 0.86
C GLN A 31 1.81 11.19 0.37
N THR A 32 0.90 10.38 -0.17
CA THR A 32 1.22 9.08 -0.76
C THR A 32 2.23 9.19 -1.90
N ILE A 33 2.02 10.14 -2.82
CA ILE A 33 2.82 10.21 -4.05
C ILE A 33 4.14 10.97 -3.85
N ALA A 34 4.15 12.00 -2.99
CA ALA A 34 5.27 12.94 -2.92
C ALA A 34 6.16 12.79 -1.69
N VAL A 35 5.63 12.31 -0.56
CA VAL A 35 6.36 12.26 0.73
C VAL A 35 5.98 11.06 1.61
N PRO A 36 5.93 9.83 1.09
CA PRO A 36 5.49 8.68 1.88
C PRO A 36 6.35 8.46 3.13
N ALA A 37 7.66 8.65 3.04
CA ALA A 37 8.57 8.47 4.16
C ALA A 37 8.29 9.38 5.37
N SER A 38 7.55 10.47 5.21
CA SER A 38 7.19 11.36 6.32
C SER A 38 6.12 10.76 7.25
N ARG A 39 5.41 9.72 6.81
CA ARG A 39 4.35 9.04 7.57
C ARG A 39 4.79 7.69 8.14
N ALA A 40 5.94 7.17 7.74
CA ALA A 40 6.45 5.91 8.26
C ALA A 40 6.61 5.95 9.78
N ALA A 41 6.01 4.99 10.47
CA ALA A 41 6.01 4.87 11.92
C ALA A 41 6.99 3.83 12.42
N ARG A 42 7.29 2.79 11.63
CA ARG A 42 8.10 1.65 12.03
C ARG A 42 9.51 1.72 11.42
N PRO A 43 10.53 1.15 12.12
CA PRO A 43 11.88 1.08 11.59
C PRO A 43 11.92 0.18 10.35
N ASN A 44 12.83 0.51 9.41
CA ASN A 44 13.08 -0.33 8.26
C ASN A 44 13.64 -1.69 8.68
N PRO A 45 13.05 -2.83 8.26
CA PRO A 45 13.52 -4.17 8.62
C PRO A 45 14.95 -4.47 8.14
N ALA A 46 15.48 -3.67 7.21
CA ALA A 46 16.86 -3.76 6.74
C ALA A 46 17.85 -2.83 7.45
N ALA A 47 17.42 -2.06 8.48
CA ALA A 47 18.24 -1.01 9.09
C ALA A 47 19.58 -1.55 9.63
N ASP A 48 19.56 -2.69 10.29
CA ASP A 48 20.73 -3.32 10.94
C ASP A 48 21.36 -4.44 10.08
N ILE A 49 21.00 -4.52 8.79
CA ILE A 49 21.53 -5.53 7.87
C ILE A 49 22.66 -4.93 7.04
N ASP A 50 23.82 -5.58 7.06
CA ASP A 50 24.94 -5.17 6.22
C ASP A 50 24.59 -5.28 4.72
N GLU A 51 25.03 -4.28 3.95
CA GLU A 51 24.92 -4.33 2.50
C GLU A 51 25.84 -5.41 1.94
N GLY A 52 25.30 -6.30 1.14
CA GLY A 52 26.08 -7.28 0.39
C GLY A 52 26.77 -6.65 -0.82
N GLU A 53 27.79 -7.32 -1.36
CA GLU A 53 28.46 -6.88 -2.57
C GLU A 53 27.58 -7.18 -3.80
N LEU A 54 27.01 -6.13 -4.40
CA LEU A 54 26.24 -6.22 -5.62
C LEU A 54 26.98 -5.61 -6.79
N ASP A 55 27.09 -6.33 -7.89
CA ASP A 55 27.56 -5.74 -9.15
C ASP A 55 26.52 -4.78 -9.76
N ALA A 56 26.92 -4.01 -10.78
CA ALA A 56 26.06 -3.01 -11.42
C ALA A 56 24.77 -3.62 -12.03
N ARG A 57 24.82 -4.85 -12.53
CA ARG A 57 23.64 -5.53 -13.08
C ARG A 57 22.70 -5.97 -11.98
N GLN A 58 23.24 -6.52 -10.90
CA GLN A 58 22.50 -6.93 -9.72
C GLN A 58 21.79 -5.73 -9.07
N LYS A 59 22.50 -4.60 -8.88
CA LYS A 59 21.90 -3.35 -8.38
C LYS A 59 20.76 -2.87 -9.28
N THR A 60 20.96 -2.82 -10.58
CA THR A 60 19.92 -2.38 -11.53
C THR A 60 18.70 -3.32 -11.49
N HIS A 61 18.94 -4.63 -11.37
CA HIS A 61 17.87 -5.62 -11.29
C HIS A 61 17.09 -5.51 -9.98
N ALA A 62 17.78 -5.42 -8.84
CA ALA A 62 17.18 -5.23 -7.53
C ALA A 62 16.36 -3.92 -7.48
N ALA A 63 16.91 -2.81 -7.99
CA ALA A 63 16.20 -1.55 -8.10
C ALA A 63 14.92 -1.66 -8.94
N GLY A 64 14.96 -2.42 -10.04
CA GLY A 64 13.76 -2.69 -10.84
C GLY A 64 12.68 -3.43 -10.05
N LEU A 65 13.05 -4.45 -9.26
CA LEU A 65 12.12 -5.21 -8.43
C LEU A 65 11.55 -4.34 -7.28
N MET A 66 12.40 -3.59 -6.59
CA MET A 66 11.97 -2.68 -5.52
C MET A 66 11.07 -1.56 -6.03
N ARG A 67 11.29 -1.06 -7.27
CA ARG A 67 10.41 -0.08 -7.91
C ARG A 67 9.03 -0.65 -8.24
N VAL A 68 8.97 -1.92 -8.61
CA VAL A 68 7.69 -2.64 -8.79
C VAL A 68 6.96 -2.72 -7.46
N ASN A 69 7.63 -3.09 -6.36
CA ASN A 69 7.01 -3.14 -5.04
C ASN A 69 6.48 -1.76 -4.65
N HIS A 70 7.32 -0.72 -4.71
CA HIS A 70 6.90 0.65 -4.41
C HIS A 70 5.68 1.10 -5.24
N ALA A 71 5.62 0.77 -6.54
CA ALA A 71 4.47 1.09 -7.37
C ALA A 71 3.22 0.28 -6.99
N GLY A 72 3.41 -0.94 -6.47
CA GLY A 72 2.36 -1.77 -5.88
C GLY A 72 1.73 -1.10 -4.67
N GLU A 73 2.57 -0.62 -3.73
CA GLU A 73 2.10 0.07 -2.51
C GLU A 73 1.38 1.40 -2.83
N ILE A 74 1.87 2.15 -3.84
CA ILE A 74 1.14 3.33 -4.34
C ILE A 74 -0.26 2.94 -4.85
N ALA A 75 -0.37 1.81 -5.54
CA ALA A 75 -1.65 1.31 -6.04
C ALA A 75 -2.54 0.78 -4.89
N ALA A 76 -1.98 0.09 -3.90
CA ALA A 76 -2.69 -0.36 -2.70
C ALA A 76 -3.26 0.84 -1.92
N GLN A 77 -2.46 1.86 -1.67
CA GLN A 77 -2.90 3.13 -1.06
C GLN A 77 -4.10 3.74 -1.81
N GLY A 78 -3.99 3.84 -3.14
CA GLY A 78 -5.10 4.34 -3.95
C GLY A 78 -6.36 3.48 -3.79
N LEU A 79 -6.22 2.15 -3.77
CA LEU A 79 -7.32 1.21 -3.62
C LEU A 79 -8.00 1.36 -2.24
N TYR A 80 -7.23 1.35 -1.14
CA TYR A 80 -7.73 1.51 0.22
C TYR A 80 -8.44 2.85 0.41
N GLN A 81 -7.81 3.94 0.00
CA GLN A 81 -8.39 5.29 0.13
C GLN A 81 -9.65 5.46 -0.74
N GLY A 82 -9.68 4.85 -1.93
CA GLY A 82 -10.87 4.81 -2.77
C GLY A 82 -12.04 4.05 -2.12
N HIS A 83 -11.76 2.90 -1.48
CA HIS A 83 -12.76 2.14 -0.73
C HIS A 83 -13.27 2.94 0.48
N ALA A 84 -12.36 3.47 1.32
CA ALA A 84 -12.70 4.25 2.49
C ALA A 84 -13.59 5.45 2.17
N ALA A 85 -13.34 6.12 1.04
CA ALA A 85 -14.11 7.29 0.60
C ALA A 85 -15.61 7.01 0.35
N VAL A 86 -15.98 5.75 0.09
CA VAL A 86 -17.36 5.35 -0.25
C VAL A 86 -17.91 4.22 0.63
N ALA A 87 -17.15 3.74 1.60
CA ALA A 87 -17.56 2.71 2.54
C ALA A 87 -18.83 3.13 3.29
N ARG A 88 -19.74 2.18 3.49
CA ARG A 88 -21.02 2.42 4.17
C ARG A 88 -20.97 2.05 5.62
N ASP A 89 -20.14 1.10 5.97
CA ASP A 89 -19.88 0.68 7.34
C ASP A 89 -18.66 1.44 7.88
N ALA A 90 -18.84 2.14 9.00
CA ALA A 90 -17.78 2.91 9.62
C ALA A 90 -16.60 2.04 10.09
N ALA A 91 -16.88 0.82 10.55
CA ALA A 91 -15.83 -0.12 10.96
C ALA A 91 -14.99 -0.60 9.76
N ILE A 92 -15.62 -0.81 8.61
CA ILE A 92 -14.90 -1.14 7.36
C ILE A 92 -14.08 0.06 6.90
N SER A 93 -14.63 1.29 6.96
CA SER A 93 -13.87 2.50 6.64
C SER A 93 -12.64 2.65 7.51
N GLU A 94 -12.78 2.46 8.82
CA GLU A 94 -11.66 2.53 9.78
C GLU A 94 -10.60 1.45 9.46
N GLN A 95 -11.01 0.21 9.26
CA GLN A 95 -10.09 -0.87 8.88
C GLN A 95 -9.31 -0.55 7.60
N MET A 96 -9.94 0.11 6.62
CA MET A 96 -9.26 0.54 5.40
C MET A 96 -8.24 1.65 5.66
N HIS A 97 -8.56 2.56 6.57
CA HIS A 97 -7.60 3.61 6.97
C HIS A 97 -6.42 3.03 7.75
N GLU A 98 -6.66 2.09 8.67
CA GLU A 98 -5.58 1.41 9.41
C GLU A 98 -4.64 0.68 8.46
N ALA A 99 -5.16 -0.10 7.51
CA ALA A 99 -4.35 -0.77 6.50
C ALA A 99 -3.55 0.24 5.65
N ALA A 100 -4.20 1.33 5.20
CA ALA A 100 -3.51 2.38 4.45
C ALA A 100 -2.37 3.05 5.25
N GLU A 101 -2.49 3.20 6.57
CA GLU A 101 -1.38 3.72 7.40
C GLU A 101 -0.20 2.73 7.46
N GLU A 102 -0.46 1.42 7.54
CA GLU A 102 0.60 0.41 7.53
C GLU A 102 1.39 0.40 6.21
N GLU A 103 0.71 0.64 5.08
CA GLU A 103 1.34 0.73 3.76
C GLU A 103 2.32 1.90 3.61
N PHE A 104 2.21 2.95 4.43
CA PHE A 104 3.22 4.01 4.42
C PHE A 104 4.60 3.54 4.89
N ASP A 105 4.65 2.55 5.77
CA ASP A 105 5.91 1.91 6.16
C ASP A 105 6.54 1.16 4.99
N HIS A 106 5.75 0.37 4.27
CA HIS A 106 6.18 -0.35 3.07
C HIS A 106 6.70 0.60 1.99
N LEU A 107 5.97 1.68 1.73
CA LEU A 107 6.40 2.74 0.81
C LEU A 107 7.74 3.34 1.21
N ALA A 108 7.90 3.69 2.49
CA ALA A 108 9.13 4.29 3.00
C ALA A 108 10.32 3.33 2.91
N TRP A 109 10.11 2.05 3.26
CA TRP A 109 11.16 1.03 3.16
C TRP A 109 11.60 0.81 1.70
N CYS A 110 10.65 0.73 0.78
CA CYS A 110 10.94 0.62 -0.64
C CYS A 110 11.66 1.85 -1.19
N GLU A 111 11.25 3.07 -0.81
CA GLU A 111 11.86 4.33 -1.24
C GLU A 111 13.30 4.44 -0.73
N GLN A 112 13.53 4.14 0.56
CA GLN A 112 14.86 4.08 1.13
C GLN A 112 15.76 3.09 0.38
N ARG A 113 15.24 1.87 0.12
CA ARG A 113 16.01 0.85 -0.60
C ARG A 113 16.34 1.27 -2.03
N LEU A 114 15.41 1.91 -2.71
CA LEU A 114 15.65 2.46 -4.05
C LEU A 114 16.77 3.50 -4.05
N ALA A 115 16.81 4.39 -3.05
CA ALA A 115 17.89 5.38 -2.91
C ALA A 115 19.26 4.71 -2.67
N GLU A 116 19.33 3.66 -1.83
CA GLU A 116 20.54 2.87 -1.59
C GLU A 116 21.05 2.16 -2.87
N LEU A 117 20.13 1.81 -3.76
CA LEU A 117 20.43 1.20 -5.05
C LEU A 117 20.68 2.24 -6.18
N ASP A 118 20.93 3.50 -5.83
CA ASP A 118 21.13 4.61 -6.76
C ASP A 118 19.95 4.76 -7.76
N SER A 119 18.73 4.58 -7.30
CA SER A 119 17.52 4.57 -8.11
C SER A 119 16.40 5.39 -7.45
N GLY A 120 15.20 5.35 -8.02
CA GLY A 120 14.05 6.07 -7.50
C GLY A 120 12.71 5.43 -7.89
N PRO A 121 11.61 5.97 -7.34
CA PRO A 121 10.25 5.53 -7.63
C PRO A 121 9.85 5.65 -9.10
N SER A 122 8.80 4.93 -9.47
CA SER A 122 8.24 5.00 -10.84
C SER A 122 7.64 6.38 -11.12
N LYS A 123 7.93 6.95 -12.30
CA LYS A 123 7.32 8.19 -12.77
C LYS A 123 5.82 8.06 -13.07
N LEU A 124 5.32 6.83 -13.16
CA LEU A 124 3.91 6.52 -13.40
C LEU A 124 3.08 6.36 -12.12
N ASN A 125 3.68 6.57 -10.94
CA ASN A 125 2.99 6.45 -9.65
C ASN A 125 1.69 7.28 -9.57
N PRO A 126 1.60 8.52 -10.07
CA PRO A 126 0.34 9.27 -10.08
C PRO A 126 -0.77 8.57 -10.88
N LEU A 127 -0.41 7.89 -11.98
CA LEU A 127 -1.36 7.14 -12.80
C LEU A 127 -1.83 5.86 -12.09
N TRP A 128 -0.90 5.14 -11.44
CA TRP A 128 -1.22 3.94 -10.67
C TRP A 128 -2.13 4.27 -9.49
N TYR A 129 -1.81 5.31 -8.74
CA TYR A 129 -2.65 5.80 -7.65
C TYR A 129 -4.07 6.16 -8.12
N ALA A 130 -4.18 7.04 -9.11
CA ALA A 130 -5.47 7.52 -9.59
C ALA A 130 -6.35 6.39 -10.17
N GLY A 131 -5.74 5.46 -10.92
CA GLY A 131 -6.42 4.28 -11.45
C GLY A 131 -6.93 3.36 -10.35
N SER A 132 -6.10 3.06 -9.35
CA SER A 132 -6.46 2.21 -8.22
C SER A 132 -7.51 2.87 -7.32
N PHE A 133 -7.40 4.17 -7.07
CA PHE A 133 -8.44 4.93 -6.34
C PHE A 133 -9.81 4.83 -7.03
N ALA A 134 -9.85 5.01 -8.35
CA ALA A 134 -11.09 4.88 -9.11
C ALA A 134 -11.68 3.46 -9.03
N ILE A 135 -10.84 2.43 -9.06
CA ILE A 135 -11.25 1.03 -8.91
C ILE A 135 -11.76 0.79 -7.48
N GLY A 136 -11.06 1.28 -6.46
CA GLY A 136 -11.46 1.19 -5.06
C GLY A 136 -12.82 1.83 -4.81
N ALA A 137 -13.01 3.06 -5.27
CA ALA A 137 -14.28 3.76 -5.16
C ALA A 137 -15.41 3.03 -5.93
N ALA A 138 -15.16 2.55 -7.14
CA ALA A 138 -16.15 1.83 -7.92
C ALA A 138 -16.57 0.50 -7.26
N SER A 139 -15.62 -0.27 -6.73
CA SER A 139 -15.93 -1.52 -6.02
C SER A 139 -16.64 -1.26 -4.69
N GLY A 140 -16.27 -0.19 -3.96
CA GLY A 140 -16.94 0.22 -2.73
C GLY A 140 -18.40 0.60 -2.94
N LEU A 141 -18.73 1.24 -4.05
CA LEU A 141 -20.13 1.53 -4.42
C LEU A 141 -20.98 0.27 -4.63
N LEU A 142 -20.37 -0.87 -4.99
CA LEU A 142 -21.05 -2.16 -5.10
C LEU A 142 -21.35 -2.79 -3.73
N GLY A 143 -20.71 -2.30 -2.68
CA GLY A 143 -20.90 -2.70 -1.28
C GLY A 143 -19.64 -3.28 -0.65
N ASP A 144 -19.53 -3.13 0.65
CA ASP A 144 -18.32 -3.37 1.45
C ASP A 144 -17.73 -4.78 1.29
N LYS A 145 -18.56 -5.82 1.22
CA LYS A 145 -18.07 -7.19 0.99
C LYS A 145 -17.39 -7.38 -0.37
N TRP A 146 -17.77 -6.61 -1.40
CA TRP A 146 -17.10 -6.63 -2.70
C TRP A 146 -15.80 -5.85 -2.66
N SER A 147 -15.76 -4.73 -1.92
CA SER A 147 -14.53 -4.02 -1.58
C SER A 147 -13.52 -4.93 -0.90
N LEU A 148 -13.93 -5.59 0.18
CA LEU A 148 -13.09 -6.57 0.89
C LEU A 148 -12.62 -7.71 -0.03
N GLY A 149 -13.49 -8.16 -0.95
CA GLY A 149 -13.13 -9.16 -1.96
C GLY A 149 -12.02 -8.68 -2.91
N PHE A 150 -12.08 -7.41 -3.30
CA PHE A 150 -11.02 -6.78 -4.10
C PHE A 150 -9.70 -6.73 -3.33
N ILE A 151 -9.73 -6.32 -2.07
CA ILE A 151 -8.55 -6.29 -1.20
C ILE A 151 -7.96 -7.69 -1.07
N ALA A 152 -8.75 -8.67 -0.63
CA ALA A 152 -8.27 -10.04 -0.45
C ALA A 152 -7.62 -10.63 -1.72
N GLU A 153 -8.15 -10.35 -2.91
CA GLU A 153 -7.54 -10.80 -4.18
C GLU A 153 -6.29 -9.97 -4.51
N THR A 154 -6.27 -8.66 -4.18
CA THR A 154 -5.07 -7.81 -4.38
C THR A 154 -3.93 -8.32 -3.54
N GLU A 155 -4.12 -8.51 -2.22
CA GLU A 155 -3.06 -8.97 -1.31
C GLU A 155 -2.56 -10.36 -1.68
N LYS A 156 -3.46 -11.25 -2.11
CA LYS A 156 -3.06 -12.55 -2.65
C LYS A 156 -2.13 -12.40 -3.86
N GLN A 157 -2.44 -11.50 -4.80
CA GLN A 157 -1.60 -11.28 -5.98
C GLN A 157 -0.30 -10.57 -5.62
N VAL A 158 -0.29 -9.69 -4.61
CA VAL A 158 0.91 -9.07 -4.05
C VAL A 158 1.81 -10.14 -3.42
N CYS A 159 1.30 -11.01 -2.56
CA CYS A 159 2.06 -12.12 -1.98
C CYS A 159 2.68 -13.03 -3.06
N GLU A 160 1.91 -13.41 -4.10
CA GLU A 160 2.43 -14.17 -5.25
C GLU A 160 3.60 -13.43 -5.93
N HIS A 161 3.51 -12.12 -6.02
CA HIS A 161 4.50 -11.23 -6.62
C HIS A 161 5.78 -11.12 -5.79
N LEU A 162 5.63 -10.84 -4.48
CA LEU A 162 6.72 -10.75 -3.53
C LEU A 162 7.51 -12.07 -3.46
N ASN A 163 6.82 -13.22 -3.44
CA ASN A 163 7.46 -14.53 -3.55
C ASN A 163 8.27 -14.67 -4.84
N GLY A 164 7.73 -14.21 -5.97
CA GLY A 164 8.46 -14.19 -7.24
C GLY A 164 9.68 -13.26 -7.22
N HIS A 165 9.61 -12.16 -6.48
CA HIS A 165 10.75 -11.24 -6.30
C HIS A 165 11.84 -11.87 -5.42
N LEU A 166 11.48 -12.52 -4.31
CA LEU A 166 12.43 -13.26 -3.46
C LEU A 166 13.23 -14.33 -4.22
N GLN A 167 12.62 -14.95 -5.22
CA GLN A 167 13.30 -15.93 -6.09
C GLN A 167 14.24 -15.29 -7.12
N ARG A 168 14.06 -14.01 -7.42
CA ARG A 168 14.79 -13.26 -8.45
C ARG A 168 15.82 -12.28 -7.92
N LEU A 169 15.64 -11.80 -6.68
CA LEU A 169 16.62 -10.95 -6.00
C LEU A 169 17.95 -11.68 -5.86
N PRO A 170 19.10 -11.00 -6.07
CA PRO A 170 20.40 -11.57 -5.80
C PRO A 170 20.49 -12.13 -4.39
N ASP A 171 21.19 -13.24 -4.20
CA ASP A 171 21.33 -13.88 -2.88
C ASP A 171 22.08 -12.98 -1.88
N ASP A 172 22.99 -12.14 -2.37
CA ASP A 172 23.74 -11.19 -1.56
C ASP A 172 22.95 -9.89 -1.25
N ASP A 173 21.80 -9.67 -1.90
CA ASP A 173 20.91 -8.54 -1.59
C ASP A 173 20.06 -8.82 -0.36
N LYS A 174 20.71 -8.93 0.78
CA LYS A 174 20.08 -9.25 2.07
C LYS A 174 19.09 -8.17 2.51
N ARG A 175 19.38 -6.90 2.19
CA ARG A 175 18.55 -5.76 2.57
C ARG A 175 17.22 -5.76 1.83
N SER A 176 17.22 -5.87 0.50
CA SER A 176 15.97 -5.98 -0.27
C SER A 176 15.17 -7.22 0.13
N ARG A 177 15.85 -8.34 0.37
CA ARG A 177 15.20 -9.59 0.80
C ARG A 177 14.51 -9.44 2.15
N ALA A 178 15.13 -8.74 3.12
CA ALA A 178 14.52 -8.49 4.44
C ALA A 178 13.25 -7.64 4.32
N ILE A 179 13.29 -6.57 3.53
CA ILE A 179 12.12 -5.72 3.27
C ILE A 179 11.00 -6.55 2.63
N VAL A 180 11.30 -7.29 1.56
CA VAL A 180 10.30 -8.06 0.82
C VAL A 180 9.70 -9.20 1.67
N ASN A 181 10.48 -9.83 2.55
CA ASN A 181 9.96 -10.83 3.48
C ASN A 181 8.98 -10.23 4.48
N GLN A 182 9.35 -9.07 5.09
CA GLN A 182 8.46 -8.39 6.04
C GLN A 182 7.16 -7.96 5.37
N MET A 183 7.22 -7.35 4.19
CA MET A 183 6.05 -6.99 3.40
C MET A 183 5.18 -8.23 3.12
N HIS A 184 5.79 -9.34 2.67
CA HIS A 184 5.05 -10.56 2.36
C HIS A 184 4.22 -11.08 3.55
N ASP A 185 4.83 -11.12 4.75
CA ASP A 185 4.16 -11.61 5.96
C ASP A 185 2.98 -10.70 6.35
N GLU A 186 3.14 -9.39 6.17
CA GLU A 186 2.11 -8.39 6.49
C GLU A 186 0.97 -8.42 5.46
N GLU A 187 1.27 -8.54 4.16
CA GLU A 187 0.25 -8.65 3.11
C GLU A 187 -0.59 -9.95 3.23
N GLU A 188 0.05 -11.05 3.65
CA GLU A 188 -0.68 -12.27 3.96
C GLU A 188 -1.70 -12.04 5.10
N GLN A 189 -1.32 -11.24 6.11
CA GLN A 189 -2.20 -10.88 7.21
C GLN A 189 -3.32 -9.93 6.76
N HIS A 190 -3.03 -8.93 5.88
CA HIS A 190 -4.05 -8.03 5.32
C HIS A 190 -5.09 -8.83 4.54
N GLY A 191 -4.65 -9.75 3.69
CA GLY A 191 -5.55 -10.66 2.97
C GLY A 191 -6.43 -11.51 3.89
N ALA A 192 -5.84 -12.08 4.95
CA ALA A 192 -6.55 -12.86 5.94
C ALA A 192 -7.59 -12.01 6.71
N ASN A 193 -7.24 -10.79 7.08
CA ASN A 193 -8.13 -9.85 7.76
C ASN A 193 -9.33 -9.48 6.87
N ALA A 194 -9.11 -9.21 5.59
CA ALA A 194 -10.18 -8.91 4.64
C ALA A 194 -11.15 -10.10 4.49
N ILE A 195 -10.64 -11.32 4.43
CA ILE A 195 -11.46 -12.55 4.38
C ILE A 195 -12.27 -12.70 5.66
N ALA A 196 -11.65 -12.52 6.83
CA ALA A 196 -12.32 -12.61 8.13
C ALA A 196 -13.42 -11.55 8.31
N ALA A 197 -13.23 -10.35 7.71
CA ALA A 197 -14.23 -9.28 7.68
C ALA A 197 -15.38 -9.53 6.70
N GLY A 198 -15.40 -10.65 5.98
CA GLY A 198 -16.51 -11.07 5.12
C GLY A 198 -16.35 -10.77 3.64
N ALA A 199 -15.10 -10.76 3.14
CA ALA A 199 -14.79 -10.60 1.73
C ALA A 199 -15.60 -11.55 0.84
N ALA A 200 -16.21 -11.00 -0.22
CA ALA A 200 -16.86 -11.81 -1.25
C ALA A 200 -15.82 -12.41 -2.20
N GLU A 201 -16.00 -13.66 -2.58
CA GLU A 201 -15.16 -14.23 -3.64
C GLU A 201 -15.46 -13.56 -4.98
N LEU A 202 -14.42 -12.96 -5.60
CA LEU A 202 -14.56 -12.29 -6.88
C LEU A 202 -14.74 -13.31 -8.03
N PRO A 203 -15.56 -12.97 -9.04
CA PRO A 203 -15.68 -13.77 -10.24
C PRO A 203 -14.33 -13.90 -10.99
N ARG A 204 -14.08 -15.07 -11.60
CA ARG A 204 -12.85 -15.32 -12.36
C ARG A 204 -12.48 -14.23 -13.38
N PRO A 205 -13.42 -13.69 -14.20
CA PRO A 205 -13.07 -12.63 -15.14
C PRO A 205 -12.51 -11.37 -14.49
N VAL A 206 -12.99 -11.03 -13.26
CA VAL A 206 -12.49 -9.89 -12.49
C VAL A 206 -11.06 -10.15 -12.04
N LYS A 207 -10.82 -11.33 -11.45
CA LYS A 207 -9.47 -11.75 -11.03
C LYS A 207 -8.48 -11.77 -12.19
N ASP A 208 -8.91 -12.24 -13.37
CA ASP A 208 -8.05 -12.28 -14.56
C ASP A 208 -7.76 -10.87 -15.09
N LEU A 209 -8.71 -9.95 -15.02
CA LEU A 209 -8.49 -8.53 -15.36
C LEU A 209 -7.52 -7.87 -14.38
N MET A 210 -7.66 -8.12 -13.08
CA MET A 210 -6.72 -7.64 -12.06
C MET A 210 -5.30 -8.13 -12.35
N ARG A 211 -5.11 -9.42 -12.66
CA ARG A 211 -3.81 -9.98 -13.05
C ARG A 211 -3.25 -9.35 -14.32
N LEU A 212 -4.08 -9.06 -15.31
CA LEU A 212 -3.64 -8.41 -16.54
C LEU A 212 -3.16 -6.99 -16.26
N THR A 213 -3.92 -6.21 -15.49
CA THR A 213 -3.57 -4.84 -15.10
C THR A 213 -2.28 -4.82 -14.27
N SER A 214 -2.16 -5.74 -13.30
CA SER A 214 -0.95 -5.93 -12.49
C SER A 214 0.27 -6.23 -13.37
N LYS A 215 0.15 -7.10 -14.37
CA LYS A 215 1.25 -7.40 -15.32
C LYS A 215 1.68 -6.16 -16.13
N VAL A 216 0.76 -5.29 -16.51
CA VAL A 216 1.08 -4.04 -17.21
C VAL A 216 1.84 -3.11 -16.27
N MET A 217 1.33 -2.90 -15.06
CA MET A 217 1.95 -2.05 -14.04
C MET A 217 3.37 -2.53 -13.72
N THR A 218 3.54 -3.79 -13.36
CA THR A 218 4.83 -4.35 -12.96
C THR A 218 5.87 -4.32 -14.09
N LYS A 219 5.46 -4.58 -15.32
CA LYS A 219 6.36 -4.54 -16.49
C LYS A 219 6.82 -3.12 -16.81
N THR A 220 5.97 -2.13 -16.61
CA THR A 220 6.29 -0.71 -16.81
C THR A 220 7.10 -0.14 -15.64
N ALA A 221 6.67 -0.36 -14.40
CA ALA A 221 7.36 0.11 -13.20
C ALA A 221 8.77 -0.49 -13.04
N TYR A 222 9.01 -1.71 -13.52
CA TYR A 222 10.35 -2.29 -13.52
C TYR A 222 11.37 -1.45 -14.31
N ARG A 223 10.91 -0.70 -15.31
CA ARG A 223 11.78 0.04 -16.25
C ARG A 223 11.79 1.56 -16.04
N PHE A 224 10.67 2.11 -15.54
CA PHE A 224 10.44 3.57 -15.48
C PHE A 224 10.03 4.06 -14.09
#